data_586f36340d2a31c6902e9558a54ada36
#
_entry.id   586f36340d2a31c6902e9558a54ada36
#
_cell.length_a   1.000
_cell.length_b   1.000
_cell.length_c   1.000
_cell.angle_alpha   90.00
_cell.angle_beta   90.00
_cell.angle_gamma   90.00
#
_symmetry.space_group_name_H-M   'P 1'
#
loop_
_entity.id
_entity.type
_entity.pdbx_description
1 polymer ?
#
loop_
_entity_poly.entity_id
_entity_poly.type
_entity_poly.pdbx_seq_one_letter_code
_entity_poly.pdbx_strand_id
1 'polypeptide(L)'
;GYLANRDERSRLMPEDNTLQRRMKRCVGGDMEFEQVLKGVLAGINLINTVRGFLAQVEGENNPYAQECKELAQLVAAPQLAWTPEENGKTKLSYARTSKYDNLLRYEGYELILKILRYLYQIDAYISIAEVARERGFVFAEALPLGGNILEIEGMFHPLIENAIPNSIQADAEHNVVFLTGANMAGKSTFMKTFGIVVYLAHMGFPLPVKKMRFSVQNGMYTTINLPDNMMLGYSHFYAEVQRLKKVAEQVGRIGNLVIVFDELFRGTNVKDAHEATLAVMEAFAEKKNCIFMI
;
A
#
# COMPACT_ATOMS: atom_id res chain seq x y z
N GLY A 1 16.97 7.86 -10.42
CA GLY A 1 17.80 9.02 -10.37
C GLY A 1 19.23 8.78 -9.87
N TYR A 2 19.84 9.77 -9.22
CA TYR A 2 21.24 9.78 -8.80
C TYR A 2 21.67 8.54 -8.00
N LEU A 3 20.97 8.18 -6.95
CA LEU A 3 21.30 7.01 -6.10
C LEU A 3 21.17 5.67 -6.83
N ALA A 4 20.29 5.57 -7.81
CA ALA A 4 20.08 4.35 -8.57
C ALA A 4 21.19 4.11 -9.62
N ASN A 5 21.90 5.16 -10.04
CA ASN A 5 23.00 5.05 -10.97
C ASN A 5 24.31 4.70 -10.25
N ARG A 6 24.59 3.40 -10.14
CA ARG A 6 25.81 2.85 -9.53
C ARG A 6 26.77 2.27 -10.57
N ASP A 7 26.65 2.69 -11.85
CA ASP A 7 27.61 2.31 -12.88
C ASP A 7 28.97 2.90 -12.51
N GLU A 8 30.00 2.06 -12.47
CA GLU A 8 31.37 2.47 -12.19
C GLU A 8 31.89 3.55 -13.14
N ARG A 9 31.36 3.58 -14.38
CA ARG A 9 31.68 4.63 -15.37
C ARG A 9 31.18 6.01 -14.97
N SER A 10 30.15 6.09 -14.12
CA SER A 10 29.62 7.34 -13.61
C SER A 10 30.27 7.79 -12.30
N ARG A 11 31.20 7.01 -11.77
CA ARG A 11 31.94 7.30 -10.53
C ARG A 11 33.01 8.34 -10.80
N LEU A 12 33.00 9.42 -10.04
CA LEU A 12 34.05 10.45 -10.12
C LEU A 12 35.30 9.96 -9.36
N MET A 13 36.37 9.76 -10.08
CA MET A 13 37.66 9.36 -9.48
C MET A 13 38.57 10.59 -9.32
N PRO A 14 39.40 10.67 -8.26
CA PRO A 14 40.32 11.80 -8.06
C PRO A 14 41.27 12.04 -9.25
N GLU A 15 41.72 10.98 -9.89
CA GLU A 15 42.60 11.00 -11.09
C GLU A 15 41.93 11.58 -12.33
N ASP A 16 40.60 11.57 -12.41
CA ASP A 16 39.86 12.15 -13.53
C ASP A 16 39.86 13.67 -13.53
N ASN A 17 40.42 14.32 -12.51
CA ASN A 17 40.52 15.77 -12.41
C ASN A 17 41.64 16.35 -13.26
N THR A 18 41.67 16.00 -14.53
CA THR A 18 42.66 16.47 -15.51
C THR A 18 42.53 17.97 -15.82
N LEU A 19 43.57 18.57 -16.35
CA LEU A 19 43.57 20.00 -16.77
C LEU A 19 42.44 20.28 -17.77
N GLN A 20 42.23 19.37 -18.72
CA GLN A 20 41.18 19.49 -19.74
C GLN A 20 39.76 19.46 -19.09
N ARG A 21 39.54 18.63 -18.11
CA ARG A 21 38.25 18.54 -17.36
C ARG A 21 38.04 19.77 -16.49
N ARG A 22 39.13 20.34 -15.91
CA ARG A 22 39.07 21.62 -15.17
C ARG A 22 38.63 22.76 -16.07
N MET A 23 39.18 22.86 -17.29
CA MET A 23 38.79 23.87 -18.29
C MET A 23 37.31 23.71 -18.70
N LYS A 24 36.84 22.49 -18.95
CA LYS A 24 35.42 22.22 -19.26
C LYS A 24 34.49 22.71 -18.14
N ARG A 25 34.83 22.46 -16.87
CA ARG A 25 34.02 22.94 -15.73
C ARG A 25 33.94 24.48 -15.64
N CYS A 26 35.01 25.17 -15.97
CA CYS A 26 35.00 26.64 -15.99
C CYS A 26 34.00 27.22 -17.02
N VAL A 27 33.69 26.46 -18.07
CA VAL A 27 32.76 26.85 -19.15
C VAL A 27 31.37 26.17 -18.99
N GLY A 28 31.12 25.45 -17.90
CA GLY A 28 29.84 24.75 -17.67
C GLY A 28 29.62 23.52 -18.56
N GLY A 29 30.69 22.95 -19.15
CA GLY A 29 30.61 21.85 -20.10
C GLY A 29 30.85 20.44 -19.52
N ASP A 30 31.08 20.29 -18.20
CA ASP A 30 31.25 18.98 -17.54
C ASP A 30 29.90 18.50 -16.96
N MET A 31 29.01 18.05 -17.83
CA MET A 31 27.66 17.63 -17.50
C MET A 31 27.64 16.49 -16.48
N GLU A 32 28.59 15.55 -16.55
CA GLU A 32 28.70 14.43 -15.63
C GLU A 32 29.01 14.90 -14.21
N PHE A 33 30.01 15.78 -14.07
CA PHE A 33 30.33 16.39 -12.79
C PHE A 33 29.14 17.17 -12.21
N GLU A 34 28.44 17.94 -13.02
CA GLU A 34 27.29 18.72 -12.56
C GLU A 34 26.14 17.84 -12.10
N GLN A 35 25.86 16.72 -12.77
CA GLN A 35 24.83 15.77 -12.35
C GLN A 35 25.20 15.12 -11.02
N VAL A 36 26.45 14.69 -10.85
CA VAL A 36 26.91 14.12 -9.59
C VAL A 36 26.90 15.16 -8.49
N LEU A 37 27.37 16.38 -8.74
CA LEU A 37 27.33 17.48 -7.77
C LEU A 37 25.91 17.78 -7.29
N LYS A 38 24.95 17.88 -8.21
CA LYS A 38 23.53 18.07 -7.85
C LYS A 38 23.01 16.91 -6.99
N GLY A 39 23.37 15.68 -7.31
CA GLY A 39 22.99 14.50 -6.54
C GLY A 39 23.58 14.49 -5.14
N VAL A 40 24.86 14.84 -5.00
CA VAL A 40 25.56 14.95 -3.71
C VAL A 40 24.92 16.05 -2.85
N LEU A 41 24.70 17.24 -3.40
CA LEU A 41 24.05 18.35 -2.69
C LEU A 41 22.64 18.02 -2.25
N ALA A 42 21.86 17.33 -3.10
CA ALA A 42 20.53 16.85 -2.75
C ALA A 42 20.59 15.83 -1.60
N GLY A 43 21.55 14.90 -1.61
CA GLY A 43 21.77 13.95 -0.52
C GLY A 43 22.13 14.63 0.80
N ILE A 44 23.04 15.60 0.78
CA ILE A 44 23.40 16.41 1.95
C ILE A 44 22.19 17.13 2.53
N ASN A 45 21.43 17.81 1.65
CA ASN A 45 20.23 18.55 2.05
C ASN A 45 19.19 17.61 2.68
N LEU A 46 18.91 16.45 2.05
CA LEU A 46 17.99 15.45 2.57
C LEU A 46 18.37 15.02 3.99
N ILE A 47 19.62 14.62 4.20
CA ILE A 47 20.08 14.12 5.50
C ILE A 47 19.99 15.21 6.58
N ASN A 48 20.36 16.45 6.25
CA ASN A 48 20.27 17.57 7.19
C ASN A 48 18.82 17.98 7.47
N THR A 49 17.93 17.90 6.49
CA THR A 49 16.49 18.10 6.71
C THR A 49 15.92 17.06 7.66
N VAL A 50 16.32 15.78 7.50
CA VAL A 50 15.91 14.71 8.42
C VAL A 50 16.41 14.97 9.83
N ARG A 51 17.66 15.44 10.01
CA ARG A 51 18.19 15.83 11.34
C ARG A 51 17.37 16.95 11.96
N GLY A 52 17.03 17.97 11.17
CA GLY A 52 16.18 19.09 11.62
C GLY A 52 14.78 18.63 12.02
N PHE A 53 14.18 17.73 11.26
CA PHE A 53 12.90 17.11 11.60
C PHE A 53 12.97 16.34 12.92
N LEU A 54 13.97 15.48 13.10
CA LEU A 54 14.16 14.70 14.32
C LEU A 54 14.27 15.58 15.57
N ALA A 55 15.01 16.68 15.47
CA ALA A 55 15.15 17.63 16.58
C ALA A 55 13.82 18.33 16.96
N GLN A 56 12.84 18.41 16.04
CA GLN A 56 11.53 19.02 16.31
C GLN A 56 10.52 18.02 16.90
N VAL A 57 10.70 16.72 16.64
CA VAL A 57 9.75 15.67 17.08
C VAL A 57 10.22 14.91 18.33
N GLU A 58 11.33 15.33 18.95
CA GLU A 58 11.75 14.81 20.26
C GLU A 58 10.73 15.16 21.34
N GLY A 59 10.04 14.14 21.90
CA GLY A 59 9.07 14.30 22.99
C GLY A 59 8.63 12.95 23.55
N GLU A 60 8.33 12.92 24.86
CA GLU A 60 7.96 11.69 25.59
C GLU A 60 6.65 11.04 25.11
N ASN A 61 5.77 11.79 24.43
CA ASN A 61 4.45 11.31 23.94
C ASN A 61 4.40 11.06 22.42
N ASN A 62 5.56 10.89 21.77
CA ASN A 62 5.59 10.58 20.34
C ASN A 62 5.31 9.09 20.10
N PRO A 63 4.21 8.71 19.44
CA PRO A 63 3.90 7.30 19.14
C PRO A 63 4.93 6.64 18.20
N TYR A 64 5.75 7.44 17.51
CA TYR A 64 6.84 7.00 16.64
C TYR A 64 8.23 7.19 17.25
N ALA A 65 8.31 7.25 18.58
CA ALA A 65 9.59 7.50 19.28
C ALA A 65 10.66 6.45 18.94
N GLN A 66 10.28 5.19 18.77
CA GLN A 66 11.21 4.12 18.42
C GLN A 66 11.75 4.29 16.99
N GLU A 67 10.89 4.56 16.02
CA GLU A 67 11.26 4.82 14.62
C GLU A 67 12.12 6.08 14.49
N CYS A 68 11.80 7.13 15.23
CA CYS A 68 12.61 8.35 15.29
C CYS A 68 14.01 8.07 15.86
N LYS A 69 14.12 7.25 16.89
CA LYS A 69 15.39 6.83 17.47
C LYS A 69 16.24 6.02 16.49
N GLU A 70 15.63 5.08 15.78
CA GLU A 70 16.31 4.30 14.74
C GLU A 70 16.78 5.20 13.59
N LEU A 71 15.93 6.12 13.13
CA LEU A 71 16.28 7.09 12.10
C LEU A 71 17.41 8.02 12.55
N ALA A 72 17.41 8.46 13.80
CA ALA A 72 18.49 9.25 14.41
C ALA A 72 19.83 8.51 14.40
N GLN A 73 19.83 7.20 14.71
CA GLN A 73 21.02 6.36 14.63
C GLN A 73 21.55 6.24 13.19
N LEU A 74 20.65 6.10 12.20
CA LEU A 74 21.04 6.01 10.79
C LEU A 74 21.72 7.30 10.30
N VAL A 75 21.16 8.47 10.61
CA VAL A 75 21.75 9.74 10.17
C VAL A 75 23.01 10.11 10.96
N ALA A 76 23.22 9.54 12.14
CA ALA A 76 24.44 9.71 12.95
C ALA A 76 25.57 8.77 12.52
N ALA A 77 25.33 7.81 11.62
CA ALA A 77 26.33 6.86 11.16
C ALA A 77 27.59 7.56 10.63
N PRO A 78 28.80 6.99 10.81
CA PRO A 78 30.07 7.62 10.39
C PRO A 78 30.11 8.04 8.91
N GLN A 79 29.45 7.27 8.04
CA GLN A 79 29.36 7.58 6.61
C GLN A 79 28.58 8.85 6.30
N LEU A 80 27.72 9.32 7.22
CA LEU A 80 26.85 10.48 7.06
C LEU A 80 27.13 11.61 8.07
N ALA A 81 28.01 11.38 9.06
CA ALA A 81 28.31 12.30 10.15
C ALA A 81 28.89 13.67 9.70
N TRP A 82 29.49 13.71 8.51
CA TRP A 82 30.08 14.90 7.90
C TRP A 82 29.05 15.87 7.25
N THR A 83 27.81 15.42 7.03
CA THR A 83 26.80 16.21 6.28
C THR A 83 26.42 17.55 6.92
N PRO A 84 26.43 17.75 8.28
CA PRO A 84 26.15 19.06 8.86
C PRO A 84 27.18 20.15 8.49
N GLU A 85 28.44 19.77 8.30
CA GLU A 85 29.53 20.72 7.94
C GLU A 85 29.36 21.30 6.53
N GLU A 86 28.62 20.61 5.69
CA GLU A 86 28.33 20.97 4.30
C GLU A 86 26.93 21.57 4.11
N ASN A 87 26.19 21.78 5.21
CA ASN A 87 24.81 22.29 5.14
C ASN A 87 24.75 23.68 4.48
N GLY A 88 23.76 23.89 3.60
CA GLY A 88 23.54 25.15 2.89
C GLY A 88 24.55 25.48 1.79
N LYS A 89 25.55 24.64 1.54
CA LYS A 89 26.49 24.84 0.43
C LYS A 89 25.82 24.54 -0.92
N THR A 90 26.08 25.39 -1.88
CA THR A 90 25.57 25.26 -3.26
C THR A 90 26.68 24.83 -4.24
N LYS A 91 27.94 24.84 -3.80
CA LYS A 91 29.11 24.46 -4.62
C LYS A 91 30.09 23.65 -3.78
N LEU A 92 30.65 22.62 -4.38
CA LEU A 92 31.73 21.81 -3.80
C LEU A 92 32.88 21.71 -4.80
N SER A 93 34.11 21.57 -4.28
CA SER A 93 35.26 21.25 -5.14
C SER A 93 35.13 19.83 -5.71
N TYR A 94 35.81 19.56 -6.83
CA TYR A 94 35.81 18.23 -7.42
C TYR A 94 36.21 17.14 -6.44
N ALA A 95 37.27 17.33 -5.68
CA ALA A 95 37.74 16.36 -4.69
C ALA A 95 36.70 16.09 -3.59
N ARG A 96 35.98 17.12 -3.11
CA ARG A 96 34.89 16.93 -2.16
C ARG A 96 33.70 16.22 -2.78
N THR A 97 33.31 16.61 -4.01
CA THR A 97 32.20 15.98 -4.74
C THR A 97 32.49 14.49 -4.96
N SER A 98 33.69 14.13 -5.43
CA SER A 98 34.11 12.75 -5.62
C SER A 98 34.10 11.95 -4.32
N LYS A 99 34.63 12.50 -3.23
CA LYS A 99 34.63 11.87 -1.90
C LYS A 99 33.20 11.62 -1.39
N TYR A 100 32.35 12.64 -1.47
CA TYR A 100 30.98 12.55 -0.97
C TYR A 100 30.08 11.69 -1.85
N ASP A 101 30.34 11.67 -3.16
CA ASP A 101 29.70 10.73 -4.08
C ASP A 101 30.01 9.28 -3.70
N ASN A 102 31.25 8.97 -3.37
CA ASN A 102 31.63 7.65 -2.91
C ASN A 102 30.93 7.28 -1.59
N LEU A 103 30.92 8.20 -0.63
CA LEU A 103 30.24 7.97 0.65
C LEU A 103 28.72 7.77 0.50
N LEU A 104 28.04 8.51 -0.40
CA LEU A 104 26.60 8.44 -0.57
C LEU A 104 26.13 7.28 -1.46
N ARG A 105 26.75 7.09 -2.64
CA ARG A 105 26.31 6.09 -3.62
C ARG A 105 26.86 4.68 -3.39
N TYR A 106 28.00 4.55 -2.71
CA TYR A 106 28.68 3.27 -2.55
C TYR A 106 28.73 2.85 -1.08
N GLU A 107 29.45 3.53 -0.22
CA GLU A 107 29.64 3.13 1.16
C GLU A 107 28.37 3.28 2.03
N GLY A 108 27.64 4.38 1.88
CA GLY A 108 26.43 4.71 2.65
C GLY A 108 25.12 4.36 1.96
N TYR A 109 25.14 3.71 0.80
CA TYR A 109 23.96 3.45 -0.01
C TYR A 109 22.82 2.77 0.75
N GLU A 110 23.12 1.69 1.46
CA GLU A 110 22.11 0.96 2.22
C GLU A 110 21.54 1.78 3.39
N LEU A 111 22.36 2.63 3.99
CA LEU A 111 21.89 3.56 5.03
C LEU A 111 20.89 4.56 4.45
N ILE A 112 21.20 5.14 3.29
CA ILE A 112 20.32 6.10 2.63
C ILE A 112 19.01 5.42 2.18
N LEU A 113 19.05 4.19 1.70
CA LEU A 113 17.84 3.44 1.36
C LEU A 113 16.95 3.20 2.58
N LYS A 114 17.55 2.89 3.75
CA LYS A 114 16.79 2.76 5.00
C LYS A 114 16.16 4.09 5.40
N ILE A 115 16.93 5.20 5.36
CA ILE A 115 16.40 6.54 5.64
C ILE A 115 15.22 6.87 4.70
N LEU A 116 15.35 6.63 3.40
CA LEU A 116 14.27 6.86 2.44
C LEU A 116 13.03 6.03 2.73
N ARG A 117 13.17 4.77 3.17
CA ARG A 117 12.03 3.93 3.57
C ARG A 117 11.25 4.55 4.74
N TYR A 118 11.95 5.04 5.77
CA TYR A 118 11.32 5.76 6.88
C TYR A 118 10.58 7.02 6.41
N LEU A 119 11.21 7.80 5.52
CA LEU A 119 10.56 9.00 4.98
C LEU A 119 9.31 8.66 4.16
N TYR A 120 9.36 7.65 3.31
CA TYR A 120 8.17 7.20 2.55
C TYR A 120 7.06 6.69 3.47
N GLN A 121 7.41 6.03 4.56
CA GLN A 121 6.45 5.57 5.55
C GLN A 121 5.78 6.73 6.29
N ILE A 122 6.55 7.72 6.73
CA ILE A 122 6.04 8.92 7.38
C ILE A 122 5.14 9.72 6.41
N ASP A 123 5.57 9.91 5.17
CA ASP A 123 4.80 10.61 4.13
C ASP A 123 3.45 9.91 3.86
N ALA A 124 3.47 8.58 3.77
CA ALA A 124 2.25 7.79 3.64
C ALA A 124 1.33 7.96 4.85
N TYR A 125 1.85 7.95 6.08
CA TYR A 125 1.04 8.13 7.29
C TYR A 125 0.42 9.53 7.36
N ILE A 126 1.17 10.57 7.00
CA ILE A 126 0.66 11.94 6.95
C ILE A 126 -0.49 12.03 5.94
N SER A 127 -0.29 11.53 4.71
CA SER A 127 -1.30 11.54 3.66
C SER A 127 -2.58 10.79 4.06
N ILE A 128 -2.44 9.62 4.69
CA ILE A 128 -3.56 8.83 5.19
C ILE A 128 -4.30 9.59 6.30
N ALA A 129 -3.58 10.18 7.25
CA ALA A 129 -4.15 10.93 8.36
C ALA A 129 -4.91 12.17 7.89
N GLU A 130 -4.40 12.89 6.88
CA GLU A 130 -5.08 14.03 6.26
C GLU A 130 -6.39 13.62 5.62
N VAL A 131 -6.39 12.58 4.77
CA VAL A 131 -7.61 12.06 4.14
C VAL A 131 -8.60 11.55 5.18
N ALA A 132 -8.13 10.82 6.21
CA ALA A 132 -8.99 10.33 7.27
C ALA A 132 -9.69 11.46 8.03
N ARG A 133 -8.95 12.51 8.37
CA ARG A 133 -9.49 13.70 9.06
C ARG A 133 -10.49 14.45 8.19
N GLU A 134 -10.16 14.70 6.92
CA GLU A 134 -11.01 15.47 6.01
C GLU A 134 -12.32 14.75 5.69
N ARG A 135 -12.27 13.41 5.56
CA ARG A 135 -13.42 12.58 5.15
C ARG A 135 -14.14 11.89 6.30
N GLY A 136 -13.67 12.06 7.53
CA GLY A 136 -14.26 11.43 8.71
C GLY A 136 -14.10 9.92 8.74
N PHE A 137 -12.98 9.38 8.21
CA PHE A 137 -12.69 7.95 8.27
C PHE A 137 -12.27 7.56 9.69
N VAL A 138 -12.63 6.34 10.11
CA VAL A 138 -12.34 5.81 11.45
C VAL A 138 -11.59 4.49 11.37
N PHE A 139 -10.84 4.14 12.41
CA PHE A 139 -10.22 2.83 12.52
C PHE A 139 -11.21 1.78 12.99
N ALA A 140 -11.06 0.55 12.49
CA ALA A 140 -11.84 -0.59 12.95
C ALA A 140 -11.29 -1.18 14.26
N GLU A 141 -12.16 -1.83 15.01
CA GLU A 141 -11.79 -2.72 16.11
C GLU A 141 -11.54 -4.13 15.55
N ALA A 142 -10.28 -4.56 15.56
CA ALA A 142 -9.89 -5.89 15.13
C ALA A 142 -10.01 -6.90 16.30
N LEU A 143 -10.73 -7.99 16.08
CA LEU A 143 -10.89 -9.10 17.00
C LEU A 143 -9.99 -10.28 16.57
N PRO A 144 -9.64 -11.19 17.48
CA PRO A 144 -8.86 -12.38 17.12
C PRO A 144 -9.50 -13.21 16.01
N LEU A 145 -8.67 -13.96 15.30
CA LEU A 145 -9.08 -14.94 14.31
C LEU A 145 -10.02 -15.98 14.93
N GLY A 146 -11.05 -16.43 14.20
CA GLY A 146 -11.94 -17.53 14.57
C GLY A 146 -13.29 -17.11 15.15
N GLY A 147 -13.48 -15.86 15.55
CA GLY A 147 -14.79 -15.38 16.05
C GLY A 147 -15.84 -15.19 14.95
N ASN A 148 -15.45 -15.09 13.71
CA ASN A 148 -16.28 -14.84 12.51
C ASN A 148 -17.30 -13.71 12.68
N ILE A 149 -16.90 -12.62 13.37
CA ILE A 149 -17.73 -11.44 13.61
C ILE A 149 -17.40 -10.39 12.54
N LEU A 150 -18.41 -9.80 11.95
CA LEU A 150 -18.32 -8.65 11.05
C LEU A 150 -19.49 -7.71 11.28
N GLU A 151 -19.21 -6.56 11.82
CA GLU A 151 -20.20 -5.50 12.12
C GLU A 151 -19.71 -4.21 11.49
N ILE A 152 -20.40 -3.72 10.46
CA ILE A 152 -20.06 -2.48 9.77
C ILE A 152 -21.27 -1.55 9.83
N GLU A 153 -21.10 -0.39 10.42
CA GLU A 153 -22.11 0.65 10.48
C GLU A 153 -21.74 1.82 9.54
N GLY A 154 -22.68 2.18 8.67
CA GLY A 154 -22.59 3.38 7.86
C GLY A 154 -21.40 3.41 6.88
N MET A 155 -21.07 2.27 6.24
CA MET A 155 -20.04 2.25 5.19
C MET A 155 -20.50 2.98 3.93
N PHE A 156 -19.60 3.72 3.31
CA PHE A 156 -19.84 4.45 2.06
C PHE A 156 -18.66 4.31 1.11
N HIS A 157 -18.93 4.46 -0.18
CA HIS A 157 -17.89 4.31 -1.20
C HIS A 157 -16.94 5.53 -1.18
N PRO A 158 -15.62 5.36 -0.97
CA PRO A 158 -14.70 6.49 -0.75
C PRO A 158 -14.53 7.43 -1.95
N LEU A 159 -14.86 6.99 -3.16
CA LEU A 159 -14.71 7.76 -4.40
C LEU A 159 -16.03 8.32 -4.95
N ILE A 160 -17.15 8.09 -4.26
CA ILE A 160 -18.46 8.61 -4.69
C ILE A 160 -18.84 9.80 -3.80
N GLU A 161 -19.07 10.95 -4.44
CA GLU A 161 -19.57 12.12 -3.75
C GLU A 161 -21.01 11.87 -3.26
N ASN A 162 -21.32 12.27 -2.03
CA ASN A 162 -22.62 12.05 -1.39
C ASN A 162 -23.11 10.59 -1.42
N ALA A 163 -22.16 9.64 -1.29
CA ALA A 163 -22.52 8.23 -1.20
C ALA A 163 -23.47 7.95 -0.05
N ILE A 164 -24.51 7.16 -0.31
CA ILE A 164 -25.47 6.76 0.72
C ILE A 164 -24.82 5.72 1.63
N PRO A 165 -24.73 5.97 2.95
CA PRO A 165 -24.16 5.02 3.89
C PRO A 165 -25.03 3.77 4.05
N ASN A 166 -24.40 2.62 4.15
CA ASN A 166 -25.07 1.32 4.37
C ASN A 166 -24.43 0.59 5.54
N SER A 167 -25.19 -0.28 6.18
CA SER A 167 -24.71 -1.11 7.29
C SER A 167 -24.89 -2.59 6.99
N ILE A 168 -24.02 -3.43 7.53
CA ILE A 168 -24.05 -4.86 7.35
C ILE A 168 -23.54 -5.56 8.61
N GLN A 169 -24.14 -6.71 8.95
CA GLN A 169 -23.69 -7.58 10.02
C GLN A 169 -23.65 -9.01 9.52
N ALA A 170 -22.62 -9.73 9.92
CA ALA A 170 -22.48 -11.17 9.69
C ALA A 170 -21.76 -11.80 10.89
N ASP A 171 -22.11 -13.05 11.18
CA ASP A 171 -21.49 -13.85 12.24
C ASP A 171 -21.45 -15.34 11.83
N ALA A 172 -21.09 -16.22 12.74
CA ALA A 172 -21.04 -17.65 12.46
C ALA A 172 -22.43 -18.27 12.15
N GLU A 173 -23.52 -17.71 12.66
CA GLU A 173 -24.86 -18.22 12.39
C GLU A 173 -25.46 -17.59 11.11
N HIS A 174 -25.13 -16.35 10.83
CA HIS A 174 -25.59 -15.56 9.69
C HIS A 174 -24.41 -15.19 8.79
N ASN A 175 -23.75 -16.21 8.25
CA ASN A 175 -22.51 -16.08 7.52
C ASN A 175 -22.68 -15.89 6.00
N VAL A 176 -23.91 -15.98 5.47
CA VAL A 176 -24.24 -15.74 4.06
C VAL A 176 -25.13 -14.51 3.97
N VAL A 177 -24.67 -13.50 3.26
CA VAL A 177 -25.41 -12.28 2.94
C VAL A 177 -25.82 -12.34 1.48
N PHE A 178 -27.11 -12.48 1.23
CA PHE A 178 -27.68 -12.46 -0.13
C PHE A 178 -28.16 -11.05 -0.48
N LEU A 179 -27.53 -10.43 -1.50
CA LEU A 179 -27.84 -9.08 -1.93
C LEU A 179 -28.73 -9.09 -3.18
N THR A 180 -29.97 -8.68 -3.02
CA THR A 180 -30.95 -8.60 -4.12
C THR A 180 -31.42 -7.19 -4.38
N GLY A 181 -31.97 -6.93 -5.55
CA GLY A 181 -32.51 -5.63 -5.92
C GLY A 181 -32.51 -5.42 -7.43
N ALA A 182 -33.21 -4.38 -7.88
CA ALA A 182 -33.30 -4.03 -9.31
C ALA A 182 -31.92 -3.72 -9.91
N ASN A 183 -31.81 -3.83 -11.23
CA ASN A 183 -30.62 -3.37 -11.94
C ASN A 183 -30.41 -1.88 -11.66
N MET A 184 -29.14 -1.46 -11.56
CA MET A 184 -28.73 -0.09 -11.21
C MET A 184 -29.12 0.38 -9.80
N ALA A 185 -29.62 -0.49 -8.92
CA ALA A 185 -29.93 -0.14 -7.52
C ALA A 185 -28.68 0.02 -6.64
N GLY A 186 -27.48 -0.19 -7.18
CA GLY A 186 -26.22 -0.03 -6.46
C GLY A 186 -25.64 -1.30 -5.85
N LYS A 187 -26.16 -2.50 -6.18
CA LYS A 187 -25.65 -3.80 -5.67
C LYS A 187 -24.13 -3.95 -5.83
N SER A 188 -23.63 -3.84 -7.05
CA SER A 188 -22.18 -3.97 -7.33
C SER A 188 -21.36 -2.86 -6.65
N THR A 189 -21.90 -1.65 -6.48
CA THR A 189 -21.28 -0.57 -5.72
C THR A 189 -21.17 -0.93 -4.24
N PHE A 190 -22.23 -1.50 -3.67
CA PHE A 190 -22.23 -1.97 -2.29
C PHE A 190 -21.17 -3.07 -2.08
N MET A 191 -21.13 -4.09 -2.96
CA MET A 191 -20.15 -5.17 -2.90
C MET A 191 -18.71 -4.65 -3.03
N LYS A 192 -18.46 -3.70 -3.94
CA LYS A 192 -17.15 -3.04 -4.07
C LYS A 192 -16.77 -2.27 -2.82
N THR A 193 -17.71 -1.51 -2.26
CA THR A 193 -17.51 -0.75 -1.01
C THR A 193 -17.16 -1.70 0.13
N PHE A 194 -17.92 -2.77 0.27
CA PHE A 194 -17.69 -3.82 1.26
C PHE A 194 -16.28 -4.43 1.10
N GLY A 195 -15.91 -4.82 -0.11
CA GLY A 195 -14.58 -5.37 -0.38
C GLY A 195 -13.45 -4.39 -0.05
N ILE A 196 -13.58 -3.10 -0.41
CA ILE A 196 -12.63 -2.04 -0.07
C ILE A 196 -12.51 -1.89 1.46
N VAL A 197 -13.62 -1.81 2.17
CA VAL A 197 -13.66 -1.61 3.62
C VAL A 197 -13.00 -2.79 4.34
N VAL A 198 -13.35 -4.03 3.98
CA VAL A 198 -12.76 -5.22 4.58
C VAL A 198 -11.26 -5.31 4.28
N TYR A 199 -10.85 -5.01 3.06
CA TYR A 199 -9.43 -5.01 2.69
C TYR A 199 -8.63 -3.97 3.48
N LEU A 200 -9.10 -2.72 3.52
CA LEU A 200 -8.44 -1.64 4.26
C LEU A 200 -8.39 -1.91 5.77
N ALA A 201 -9.45 -2.53 6.34
CA ALA A 201 -9.47 -2.92 7.75
C ALA A 201 -8.34 -3.89 8.09
N HIS A 202 -8.12 -4.92 7.25
CA HIS A 202 -7.03 -5.89 7.44
C HIS A 202 -5.64 -5.29 7.21
N MET A 203 -5.55 -4.20 6.44
CA MET A 203 -4.31 -3.43 6.25
C MET A 203 -4.04 -2.43 7.39
N GLY A 204 -4.97 -2.26 8.33
CA GLY A 204 -4.86 -1.29 9.43
C GLY A 204 -5.06 0.15 9.02
N PHE A 205 -5.76 0.41 7.91
CA PHE A 205 -6.08 1.75 7.42
C PHE A 205 -7.36 2.30 8.07
N PRO A 206 -7.53 3.63 8.16
CA PRO A 206 -8.80 4.23 8.47
C PRO A 206 -9.81 4.00 7.34
N LEU A 207 -11.09 3.85 7.68
CA LEU A 207 -12.14 3.31 6.84
C LEU A 207 -13.27 4.33 6.61
N PRO A 208 -13.89 4.33 5.43
CA PRO A 208 -15.09 5.12 5.13
C PRO A 208 -16.35 4.49 5.78
N VAL A 209 -16.39 4.46 7.11
CA VAL A 209 -17.48 3.89 7.92
C VAL A 209 -17.71 4.74 9.16
N LYS A 210 -18.86 4.61 9.81
CA LYS A 210 -19.07 5.20 11.13
C LYS A 210 -18.42 4.37 12.24
N LYS A 211 -18.54 3.04 12.14
CA LYS A 211 -17.95 2.09 13.08
C LYS A 211 -17.74 0.76 12.37
N MET A 212 -16.67 0.06 12.72
CA MET A 212 -16.46 -1.32 12.29
C MET A 212 -15.81 -2.15 13.39
N ARG A 213 -16.29 -3.38 13.51
CA ARG A 213 -15.74 -4.41 14.39
C ARG A 213 -15.69 -5.71 13.62
N PHE A 214 -14.54 -6.37 13.58
CA PHE A 214 -14.37 -7.56 12.74
C PHE A 214 -13.37 -8.54 13.31
N SER A 215 -13.63 -9.83 13.14
CA SER A 215 -12.63 -10.88 13.37
C SER A 215 -11.65 -10.90 12.20
N VAL A 216 -10.34 -10.96 12.50
CA VAL A 216 -9.30 -11.09 11.48
C VAL A 216 -9.57 -12.33 10.63
N GLN A 217 -9.44 -12.21 9.32
CA GLN A 217 -9.66 -13.26 8.35
C GLN A 217 -8.34 -13.62 7.66
N ASN A 218 -8.20 -14.85 7.17
CA ASN A 218 -7.01 -15.33 6.48
C ASN A 218 -6.89 -14.79 5.04
N GLY A 219 -7.98 -14.29 4.48
CA GLY A 219 -7.96 -13.74 3.13
C GLY A 219 -9.36 -13.36 2.62
N MET A 220 -9.38 -12.75 1.44
CA MET A 220 -10.58 -12.35 0.74
C MET A 220 -10.53 -12.79 -0.71
N TYR A 221 -11.65 -13.33 -1.22
CA TYR A 221 -11.84 -13.65 -2.62
C TYR A 221 -13.00 -12.85 -3.19
N THR A 222 -12.80 -12.18 -4.32
CA THR A 222 -13.84 -11.39 -4.97
C THR A 222 -13.96 -11.77 -6.45
N THR A 223 -15.18 -11.80 -6.95
CA THR A 223 -15.49 -12.01 -8.38
C THR A 223 -16.37 -10.89 -8.91
N ILE A 224 -16.02 -9.64 -8.59
CA ILE A 224 -16.78 -8.46 -9.00
C ILE A 224 -16.23 -7.95 -10.33
N ASN A 225 -17.09 -7.81 -11.36
CA ASN A 225 -16.74 -7.27 -12.70
C ASN A 225 -15.47 -7.90 -13.30
N LEU A 226 -15.45 -9.21 -13.44
CA LEU A 226 -14.36 -9.89 -14.14
C LEU A 226 -14.46 -9.64 -15.65
N PRO A 227 -13.38 -9.21 -16.31
CA PRO A 227 -13.37 -9.08 -17.75
C PRO A 227 -13.58 -10.43 -18.41
N ASP A 228 -14.37 -10.44 -19.48
CA ASP A 228 -14.60 -11.62 -20.31
C ASP A 228 -13.27 -12.05 -20.96
N ASN A 229 -12.74 -13.18 -20.55
CA ASN A 229 -11.51 -13.70 -21.12
C ASN A 229 -11.83 -14.59 -22.33
N MET A 230 -12.17 -13.97 -23.46
CA MET A 230 -12.52 -14.65 -24.72
C MET A 230 -11.37 -15.50 -25.30
N MET A 231 -10.15 -15.32 -24.82
CA MET A 231 -8.97 -16.02 -25.35
C MET A 231 -8.86 -17.50 -24.97
N LEU A 232 -9.62 -18.00 -24.01
CA LEU A 232 -9.49 -19.39 -23.54
C LEU A 232 -10.49 -20.37 -24.18
N GLY A 233 -11.42 -19.91 -25.04
CA GLY A 233 -12.36 -20.78 -25.75
C GLY A 233 -13.39 -21.54 -24.88
N TYR A 234 -13.45 -21.24 -23.59
CA TYR A 234 -14.43 -21.82 -22.67
C TYR A 234 -15.71 -20.99 -22.64
N SER A 235 -16.86 -21.64 -22.44
CA SER A 235 -18.10 -20.93 -22.18
C SER A 235 -17.99 -20.15 -20.86
N HIS A 236 -18.65 -18.99 -20.78
CA HIS A 236 -18.69 -18.15 -19.55
C HIS A 236 -19.08 -18.98 -18.33
N PHE A 237 -20.10 -19.82 -18.46
CA PHE A 237 -20.56 -20.69 -17.40
C PHE A 237 -19.46 -21.63 -16.87
N TYR A 238 -18.70 -22.27 -17.78
CA TYR A 238 -17.61 -23.17 -17.36
C TYR A 238 -16.51 -22.41 -16.58
N ALA A 239 -16.17 -21.20 -17.02
CA ALA A 239 -15.19 -20.37 -16.33
C ALA A 239 -15.67 -19.96 -14.91
N GLU A 240 -16.97 -19.65 -14.75
CA GLU A 240 -17.58 -19.36 -13.45
C GLU A 240 -17.53 -20.58 -12.53
N VAL A 241 -17.92 -21.76 -13.01
CA VAL A 241 -17.85 -23.02 -12.25
C VAL A 241 -16.41 -23.33 -11.81
N GLN A 242 -15.41 -23.15 -12.68
CA GLN A 242 -14.01 -23.38 -12.32
C GLN A 242 -13.52 -22.41 -11.22
N ARG A 243 -13.97 -21.15 -11.27
CA ARG A 243 -13.65 -20.17 -10.20
C ARG A 243 -14.30 -20.55 -8.88
N LEU A 244 -15.58 -20.89 -8.91
CA LEU A 244 -16.30 -21.34 -7.73
C LEU A 244 -15.62 -22.57 -7.10
N LYS A 245 -15.21 -23.54 -7.91
CA LYS A 245 -14.46 -24.72 -7.46
C LYS A 245 -13.17 -24.31 -6.74
N LYS A 246 -12.38 -23.41 -7.33
CA LYS A 246 -11.14 -22.92 -6.69
C LYS A 246 -11.42 -22.23 -5.34
N VAL A 247 -12.45 -21.42 -5.26
CA VAL A 247 -12.84 -20.77 -4.01
C VAL A 247 -13.29 -21.80 -2.99
N ALA A 248 -14.13 -22.77 -3.37
CA ALA A 248 -14.59 -23.84 -2.49
C ALA A 248 -13.43 -24.70 -1.95
N GLU A 249 -12.43 -25.00 -2.77
CA GLU A 249 -11.19 -25.68 -2.34
C GLU A 249 -10.43 -24.85 -1.28
N GLN A 250 -10.34 -23.52 -1.45
CA GLN A 250 -9.69 -22.65 -0.47
C GLN A 250 -10.48 -22.52 0.83
N VAL A 251 -11.81 -22.43 0.75
CA VAL A 251 -12.72 -22.45 1.91
C VAL A 251 -12.51 -23.73 2.73
N GLY A 252 -12.41 -24.88 2.06
CA GLY A 252 -12.16 -26.16 2.72
C GLY A 252 -10.76 -26.29 3.33
N ARG A 253 -9.76 -25.66 2.72
CA ARG A 253 -8.34 -25.81 3.11
C ARG A 253 -7.90 -24.80 4.16
N ILE A 254 -8.27 -23.54 4.01
CA ILE A 254 -7.75 -22.42 4.82
C ILE A 254 -8.75 -22.02 5.89
N GLY A 255 -10.05 -21.84 5.52
CA GLY A 255 -11.07 -21.27 6.39
C GLY A 255 -10.81 -19.81 6.80
N ASN A 256 -11.76 -19.23 7.55
CA ASN A 256 -11.70 -17.82 7.96
C ASN A 256 -11.46 -16.90 6.77
N LEU A 257 -12.36 -16.95 5.79
CA LEU A 257 -12.28 -16.19 4.54
C LEU A 257 -13.52 -15.32 4.37
N VAL A 258 -13.32 -14.17 3.70
CA VAL A 258 -14.42 -13.34 3.17
C VAL A 258 -14.52 -13.57 1.68
N ILE A 259 -15.70 -13.97 1.20
CA ILE A 259 -15.96 -14.27 -0.20
C ILE A 259 -17.07 -13.34 -0.73
N VAL A 260 -16.82 -12.70 -1.87
CA VAL A 260 -17.79 -11.80 -2.53
C VAL A 260 -17.98 -12.25 -3.97
N PHE A 261 -19.19 -12.66 -4.31
CA PHE A 261 -19.60 -13.02 -5.67
C PHE A 261 -20.62 -11.99 -6.21
N ASP A 262 -20.36 -11.39 -7.35
CA ASP A 262 -21.30 -10.55 -8.06
C ASP A 262 -21.91 -11.39 -9.20
N GLU A 263 -23.20 -11.69 -9.08
CA GLU A 263 -24.00 -12.45 -10.07
C GLU A 263 -23.41 -13.81 -10.50
N LEU A 264 -23.63 -14.85 -9.67
CA LEU A 264 -23.26 -16.21 -10.00
C LEU A 264 -24.08 -16.76 -11.20
N PHE A 265 -23.39 -17.49 -12.07
CA PHE A 265 -23.97 -18.27 -13.18
C PHE A 265 -24.70 -17.45 -14.25
N ARG A 266 -24.14 -16.30 -14.64
CA ARG A 266 -24.68 -15.47 -15.73
C ARG A 266 -24.74 -16.18 -17.08
N GLY A 267 -23.90 -17.16 -17.31
CA GLY A 267 -23.73 -17.85 -18.59
C GLY A 267 -24.74 -18.97 -18.88
N THR A 268 -25.80 -19.11 -18.07
CA THR A 268 -26.84 -20.17 -18.28
C THR A 268 -28.26 -19.63 -18.22
N ASN A 269 -29.27 -20.49 -18.37
CA ASN A 269 -30.65 -20.08 -18.24
C ASN A 269 -31.03 -19.77 -16.80
N VAL A 270 -32.09 -18.98 -16.61
CA VAL A 270 -32.48 -18.43 -15.30
C VAL A 270 -32.80 -19.54 -14.28
N LYS A 271 -33.39 -20.65 -14.71
CA LYS A 271 -33.76 -21.75 -13.79
C LYS A 271 -32.52 -22.44 -13.27
N ASP A 272 -31.59 -22.83 -14.15
CA ASP A 272 -30.35 -23.50 -13.75
C ASP A 272 -29.46 -22.60 -12.91
N ALA A 273 -29.39 -21.30 -13.27
CA ALA A 273 -28.66 -20.30 -12.47
C ALA A 273 -29.21 -20.20 -11.04
N HIS A 274 -30.53 -20.15 -10.90
CA HIS A 274 -31.19 -20.07 -9.60
C HIS A 274 -30.94 -21.34 -8.76
N GLU A 275 -31.14 -22.53 -9.35
CA GLU A 275 -30.93 -23.81 -8.64
C GLU A 275 -29.45 -23.97 -8.21
N ALA A 276 -28.52 -23.64 -9.11
CA ALA A 276 -27.08 -23.68 -8.79
C ALA A 276 -26.68 -22.67 -7.71
N THR A 277 -27.20 -21.44 -7.77
CA THR A 277 -26.93 -20.42 -6.75
C THR A 277 -27.45 -20.87 -5.37
N LEU A 278 -28.67 -21.42 -5.30
CA LEU A 278 -29.26 -21.93 -4.07
C LEU A 278 -28.40 -23.04 -3.46
N ALA A 279 -28.00 -24.03 -4.27
CA ALA A 279 -27.16 -25.14 -3.80
C ALA A 279 -25.79 -24.64 -3.27
N VAL A 280 -25.20 -23.63 -3.93
CA VAL A 280 -23.95 -23.00 -3.45
C VAL A 280 -24.15 -22.27 -2.13
N MET A 281 -25.24 -21.51 -1.99
CA MET A 281 -25.55 -20.79 -0.76
C MET A 281 -25.77 -21.75 0.44
N GLU A 282 -26.50 -22.85 0.22
CA GLU A 282 -26.71 -23.89 1.24
C GLU A 282 -25.37 -24.50 1.68
N ALA A 283 -24.53 -24.90 0.72
CA ALA A 283 -23.21 -25.46 1.03
C ALA A 283 -22.27 -24.47 1.75
N PHE A 284 -22.35 -23.18 1.43
CA PHE A 284 -21.56 -22.14 2.08
C PHE A 284 -22.08 -21.77 3.46
N ALA A 285 -23.40 -21.84 3.68
CA ALA A 285 -23.99 -21.61 5.00
C ALA A 285 -23.48 -22.59 6.07
N GLU A 286 -23.05 -23.79 5.66
CA GLU A 286 -22.42 -24.76 6.56
C GLU A 286 -21.00 -24.37 7.00
N LYS A 287 -20.35 -23.45 6.29
CA LYS A 287 -18.97 -23.00 6.56
C LYS A 287 -18.94 -21.82 7.55
N LYS A 288 -19.28 -22.12 8.81
CA LYS A 288 -19.49 -21.14 9.88
C LYS A 288 -18.28 -20.23 10.21
N ASN A 289 -17.11 -20.59 9.70
CA ASN A 289 -15.87 -19.81 9.86
C ASN A 289 -15.55 -18.91 8.66
N CYS A 290 -16.44 -18.80 7.67
CA CYS A 290 -16.28 -17.93 6.50
C CYS A 290 -17.50 -17.00 6.37
N ILE A 291 -17.30 -15.85 5.74
CA ILE A 291 -18.38 -14.89 5.43
C ILE A 291 -18.54 -14.81 3.91
N PHE A 292 -19.76 -14.94 3.45
CA PHE A 292 -20.11 -14.93 2.04
C PHE A 292 -21.08 -13.78 1.73
N MET A 293 -20.81 -13.05 0.65
CA MET A 293 -21.71 -12.07 0.07
C MET A 293 -21.98 -12.47 -1.38
N ILE A 294 -23.25 -12.65 -1.76
CA ILE A 294 -23.67 -13.14 -3.06
C ILE A 294 -24.76 -12.23 -3.62
#